data_9ec90987be519ce8aec12df2641ed108
#
_entry.id   9ec90987be519ce8aec12df2641ed108
#
_cell.length_a   1.000
_cell.length_b   1.000
_cell.length_c   1.000
_cell.angle_alpha   90.00
_cell.angle_beta   90.00
_cell.angle_gamma   90.00
#
_symmetry.space_group_name_H-M   'P 1'
#
loop_
_entity.id
_entity.type
_entity.pdbx_description
1 polymer ?
#
loop_
_entity_poly.entity_id
_entity_poly.type
_entity_poly.pdbx_seq_one_letter_code
_entity_poly.pdbx_strand_id
1 'polypeptide(L)'
;MIIQKSREEIELMRESALIVSKTLGMIASEIKEGVTTLHLDKLAEEFIRDHGAVPSFLGLYGFPNSLCMSPNAQVVHGIPNNKPLESGDVISIDCGAFKNGYHGDHAYSFEIGEVAPETKKLLQVTKESLYVGIRELKLGNRVEDVGNAIQKFTESHGYGVVRELVGHGLGQKMHEDPEMPNYGKRGRGKLFVEGMVVAIEPMINLGTKNIKQHKDGWTITTADGKPSAHFEHDVAIIDGKPEILSTFAYVYQALGIVSNEEDEFRRIPLVI
;
A
#
# COMPACT_ATOMS: atom_id res chain seq x y z
N MET A 1 12.99 -13.64 11.95
CA MET A 1 13.96 -12.78 12.68
C MET A 1 13.99 -11.43 12.01
N ILE A 2 13.93 -10.32 12.78
CA ILE A 2 14.00 -8.97 12.22
C ILE A 2 15.39 -8.75 11.60
N ILE A 3 15.41 -8.28 10.34
CA ILE A 3 16.63 -7.94 9.61
C ILE A 3 16.78 -6.42 9.65
N GLN A 4 17.88 -5.94 10.25
CA GLN A 4 18.24 -4.52 10.24
C GLN A 4 19.03 -4.22 8.97
N LYS A 5 18.59 -3.23 8.21
CA LYS A 5 19.23 -2.78 6.98
C LYS A 5 20.23 -1.67 7.30
N SER A 6 21.36 -1.66 6.61
CA SER A 6 22.28 -0.54 6.63
C SER A 6 21.68 0.67 5.91
N ARG A 7 22.27 1.84 6.05
CA ARG A 7 21.80 3.04 5.32
C ARG A 7 21.93 2.87 3.80
N GLU A 8 22.99 2.23 3.35
CA GLU A 8 23.22 1.93 1.94
C GLU A 8 22.13 0.95 1.40
N GLU A 9 21.79 -0.06 2.18
CA GLU A 9 20.69 -0.99 1.81
C GLU A 9 19.35 -0.27 1.76
N ILE A 10 19.07 0.64 2.70
CA ILE A 10 17.83 1.44 2.69
C ILE A 10 17.75 2.34 1.45
N GLU A 11 18.88 2.91 0.98
CA GLU A 11 18.87 3.69 -0.26
C GLU A 11 18.62 2.82 -1.51
N LEU A 12 19.11 1.58 -1.56
CA LEU A 12 18.74 0.62 -2.62
C LEU A 12 17.25 0.27 -2.56
N MET A 13 16.68 0.11 -1.38
CA MET A 13 15.23 -0.09 -1.20
C MET A 13 14.43 1.13 -1.64
N ARG A 14 14.92 2.34 -1.35
CA ARG A 14 14.31 3.59 -1.84
C ARG A 14 14.25 3.65 -3.37
N GLU A 15 15.30 3.20 -4.07
CA GLU A 15 15.28 3.13 -5.53
C GLU A 15 14.12 2.25 -6.03
N SER A 16 13.91 1.08 -5.43
CA SER A 16 12.82 0.18 -5.77
C SER A 16 11.45 0.80 -5.45
N ALA A 17 11.29 1.37 -4.25
CA ALA A 17 10.07 2.04 -3.81
C ALA A 17 9.69 3.24 -4.71
N LEU A 18 10.68 4.00 -5.19
CA LEU A 18 10.44 5.11 -6.12
C LEU A 18 10.06 4.63 -7.53
N ILE A 19 10.53 3.45 -7.98
CA ILE A 19 10.04 2.87 -9.23
C ILE A 19 8.57 2.50 -9.09
N VAL A 20 8.17 1.88 -7.98
CA VAL A 20 6.76 1.58 -7.69
C VAL A 20 5.93 2.86 -7.65
N SER A 21 6.40 3.90 -6.95
CA SER A 21 5.73 5.20 -6.87
C SER A 21 5.52 5.85 -8.25
N LYS A 22 6.53 5.78 -9.13
CA LYS A 22 6.43 6.25 -10.52
C LYS A 22 5.47 5.40 -11.35
N THR A 23 5.45 4.08 -11.12
CA THR A 23 4.51 3.16 -11.79
C THR A 23 3.07 3.52 -11.43
N LEU A 24 2.77 3.76 -10.14
CA LEU A 24 1.44 4.23 -9.72
C LEU A 24 1.11 5.63 -10.29
N GLY A 25 2.10 6.51 -10.43
CA GLY A 25 1.93 7.81 -11.09
C GLY A 25 1.61 7.68 -12.58
N MET A 26 2.26 6.76 -13.29
CA MET A 26 1.93 6.43 -14.68
C MET A 26 0.51 5.85 -14.79
N ILE A 27 0.15 4.90 -13.91
CA ILE A 27 -1.21 4.37 -13.82
C ILE A 27 -2.23 5.48 -13.58
N ALA A 28 -1.94 6.43 -12.70
CA ALA A 28 -2.82 7.57 -12.41
C ALA A 28 -3.14 8.42 -13.64
N SER A 29 -2.22 8.50 -14.62
CA SER A 29 -2.45 9.21 -15.88
C SER A 29 -3.28 8.42 -16.90
N GLU A 30 -3.33 7.09 -16.78
CA GLU A 30 -3.99 6.18 -17.73
C GLU A 30 -5.35 5.68 -17.25
N ILE A 31 -5.55 5.64 -15.90
CA ILE A 31 -6.74 5.07 -15.29
C ILE A 31 -7.97 5.97 -15.47
N LYS A 32 -9.03 5.41 -16.07
CA LYS A 32 -10.30 6.10 -16.31
C LYS A 32 -11.40 5.09 -16.63
N GLU A 33 -12.64 5.58 -16.70
CA GLU A 33 -13.78 4.80 -17.18
C GLU A 33 -13.48 4.17 -18.56
N GLY A 34 -13.85 2.92 -18.74
CA GLY A 34 -13.68 2.13 -19.97
C GLY A 34 -12.32 1.42 -20.10
N VAL A 35 -11.33 1.76 -19.27
CA VAL A 35 -10.04 1.05 -19.25
C VAL A 35 -10.17 -0.27 -18.48
N THR A 36 -9.47 -1.30 -18.94
CA THR A 36 -9.45 -2.61 -18.26
C THR A 36 -8.26 -2.74 -17.32
N THR A 37 -8.43 -3.44 -16.22
CA THR A 37 -7.33 -3.69 -15.28
C THR A 37 -6.20 -4.49 -15.92
N LEU A 38 -6.50 -5.41 -16.86
CA LEU A 38 -5.48 -6.16 -17.59
C LEU A 38 -4.63 -5.26 -18.50
N HIS A 39 -5.21 -4.20 -19.08
CA HIS A 39 -4.44 -3.22 -19.86
C HIS A 39 -3.46 -2.44 -18.96
N LEU A 40 -3.94 -1.97 -17.80
CA LEU A 40 -3.09 -1.25 -16.85
C LEU A 40 -1.97 -2.13 -16.29
N ASP A 41 -2.23 -3.41 -16.02
CA ASP A 41 -1.23 -4.38 -15.59
C ASP A 41 -0.08 -4.52 -16.60
N LYS A 42 -0.41 -4.61 -17.89
CA LYS A 42 0.61 -4.66 -18.97
C LYS A 42 1.45 -3.40 -19.03
N LEU A 43 0.82 -2.22 -18.95
CA LEU A 43 1.55 -0.95 -18.93
C LEU A 43 2.49 -0.87 -17.72
N ALA A 44 2.04 -1.32 -16.56
CA ALA A 44 2.86 -1.34 -15.35
C ALA A 44 4.05 -2.31 -15.48
N GLU A 45 3.84 -3.51 -16.03
CA GLU A 45 4.93 -4.46 -16.27
C GLU A 45 5.99 -3.87 -17.19
N GLU A 46 5.58 -3.30 -18.33
CA GLU A 46 6.48 -2.64 -19.28
C GLU A 46 7.26 -1.50 -18.61
N PHE A 47 6.55 -0.62 -17.89
CA PHE A 47 7.15 0.52 -17.20
C PHE A 47 8.20 0.10 -16.15
N ILE A 48 7.89 -0.91 -15.32
CA ILE A 48 8.82 -1.44 -14.31
C ILE A 48 10.08 -1.99 -15.00
N ARG A 49 9.92 -2.76 -16.09
CA ARG A 49 11.05 -3.34 -16.85
C ARG A 49 11.90 -2.28 -17.53
N ASP A 50 11.30 -1.24 -18.08
CA ASP A 50 11.99 -0.11 -18.71
C ASP A 50 12.84 0.68 -17.70
N HIS A 51 12.48 0.63 -16.41
CA HIS A 51 13.27 1.21 -15.32
C HIS A 51 14.34 0.25 -14.75
N GLY A 52 14.59 -0.88 -15.43
CA GLY A 52 15.60 -1.86 -15.04
C GLY A 52 15.25 -2.63 -13.75
N ALA A 53 13.97 -2.79 -13.47
CA ALA A 53 13.45 -3.56 -12.34
C ALA A 53 12.63 -4.76 -12.83
N VAL A 54 12.23 -5.63 -11.89
CA VAL A 54 11.34 -6.77 -12.15
C VAL A 54 10.08 -6.60 -11.30
N PRO A 55 8.87 -6.83 -11.87
CA PRO A 55 7.65 -6.84 -11.07
C PRO A 55 7.75 -7.88 -9.94
N SER A 56 7.52 -7.45 -8.68
CA SER A 56 7.71 -8.31 -7.52
C SER A 56 6.63 -9.39 -7.38
N PHE A 57 5.41 -9.09 -7.84
CA PHE A 57 4.25 -9.99 -7.64
C PHE A 57 4.14 -11.05 -8.71
N LEU A 58 4.64 -10.80 -9.93
CA LEU A 58 4.55 -11.74 -11.03
C LEU A 58 5.26 -13.07 -10.70
N GLY A 59 4.49 -14.13 -10.52
CA GLY A 59 4.99 -15.46 -10.15
C GLY A 59 5.23 -15.65 -8.65
N LEU A 60 5.10 -14.61 -7.82
CA LEU A 60 5.25 -14.72 -6.37
C LEU A 60 4.13 -15.61 -5.81
N TYR A 61 4.50 -16.73 -5.18
CA TYR A 61 3.57 -17.78 -4.72
C TYR A 61 2.59 -18.28 -5.81
N GLY A 62 2.89 -18.02 -7.09
CA GLY A 62 2.05 -18.37 -8.24
C GLY A 62 1.05 -17.28 -8.66
N PHE A 63 1.17 -16.05 -8.14
CA PHE A 63 0.31 -14.94 -8.60
C PHE A 63 0.54 -14.64 -10.09
N PRO A 64 -0.52 -14.50 -10.92
CA PRO A 64 -0.37 -14.53 -12.37
C PRO A 64 0.01 -13.19 -13.02
N ASN A 65 -0.03 -12.07 -12.29
CA ASN A 65 0.08 -10.72 -12.83
C ASN A 65 1.13 -9.87 -12.13
N SER A 66 1.43 -8.71 -12.66
CA SER A 66 2.42 -7.76 -12.13
C SER A 66 1.84 -6.86 -11.04
N LEU A 67 0.53 -6.59 -11.07
CA LEU A 67 -0.22 -5.78 -10.12
C LEU A 67 -1.32 -6.60 -9.44
N CYS A 68 -1.62 -6.29 -8.17
CA CYS A 68 -2.89 -6.63 -7.55
C CYS A 68 -3.87 -5.47 -7.82
N MET A 69 -5.02 -5.77 -8.45
CA MET A 69 -6.00 -4.76 -8.83
C MET A 69 -7.39 -5.12 -8.29
N SER A 70 -7.82 -4.41 -7.26
CA SER A 70 -8.93 -4.78 -6.39
C SER A 70 -10.06 -3.73 -6.45
N PRO A 71 -11.05 -3.85 -7.39
CA PRO A 71 -12.14 -2.91 -7.48
C PRO A 71 -13.23 -3.14 -6.42
N ASN A 72 -13.79 -2.05 -5.92
CA ASN A 72 -14.97 -1.97 -5.07
C ASN A 72 -14.90 -2.83 -3.78
N ALA A 73 -15.66 -3.91 -3.75
CA ALA A 73 -15.69 -4.85 -2.62
C ALA A 73 -14.45 -5.74 -2.52
N GLN A 74 -13.56 -5.71 -3.50
CA GLN A 74 -12.29 -6.42 -3.39
C GLN A 74 -11.34 -5.63 -2.47
N VAL A 75 -10.84 -6.33 -1.46
CA VAL A 75 -9.92 -5.76 -0.47
C VAL A 75 -8.51 -5.70 -1.04
N VAL A 76 -7.98 -6.87 -1.42
CA VAL A 76 -6.64 -7.05 -2.01
C VAL A 76 -6.59 -8.28 -2.92
N HIS A 77 -5.45 -8.48 -3.58
CA HIS A 77 -5.11 -9.61 -4.42
C HIS A 77 -6.08 -9.85 -5.58
N GLY A 78 -6.79 -8.81 -6.03
CA GLY A 78 -7.62 -8.87 -7.22
C GLY A 78 -6.76 -9.14 -8.44
N ILE A 79 -7.19 -10.14 -9.26
CA ILE A 79 -6.49 -10.50 -10.50
C ILE A 79 -6.93 -9.57 -11.63
N PRO A 80 -6.00 -8.87 -12.31
CA PRO A 80 -6.29 -8.08 -13.51
C PRO A 80 -7.07 -8.86 -14.57
N ASN A 81 -8.07 -8.22 -15.17
CA ASN A 81 -8.98 -8.87 -16.13
C ASN A 81 -9.48 -7.88 -17.21
N ASN A 82 -10.29 -8.38 -18.14
CA ASN A 82 -10.82 -7.61 -19.26
C ASN A 82 -12.13 -6.84 -18.96
N LYS A 83 -12.61 -6.84 -17.71
CA LYS A 83 -13.78 -6.03 -17.37
C LYS A 83 -13.36 -4.55 -17.33
N PRO A 84 -14.02 -3.66 -18.11
CA PRO A 84 -13.72 -2.23 -18.06
C PRO A 84 -14.15 -1.64 -16.72
N LEU A 85 -13.41 -0.65 -16.24
CA LEU A 85 -13.77 0.17 -15.09
C LEU A 85 -14.96 1.05 -15.45
N GLU A 86 -15.86 1.26 -14.50
CA GLU A 86 -17.09 2.05 -14.66
C GLU A 86 -17.05 3.30 -13.77
N SER A 87 -17.73 4.38 -14.18
CA SER A 87 -17.90 5.55 -13.32
C SER A 87 -18.60 5.16 -12.02
N GLY A 88 -18.04 5.57 -10.88
CA GLY A 88 -18.49 5.20 -9.55
C GLY A 88 -17.65 4.09 -8.91
N ASP A 89 -16.80 3.40 -9.68
CA ASP A 89 -15.87 2.42 -9.13
C ASP A 89 -14.80 3.12 -8.27
N VAL A 90 -14.34 2.39 -7.25
CA VAL A 90 -13.06 2.63 -6.59
C VAL A 90 -12.18 1.41 -6.80
N ILE A 91 -10.89 1.61 -6.98
CA ILE A 91 -9.98 0.50 -7.19
C ILE A 91 -8.68 0.70 -6.41
N SER A 92 -8.34 -0.26 -5.57
CA SER A 92 -7.04 -0.34 -4.92
C SER A 92 -6.07 -1.04 -5.86
N ILE A 93 -4.95 -0.39 -6.15
CA ILE A 93 -3.87 -0.91 -6.98
C ILE A 93 -2.63 -1.01 -6.11
N ASP A 94 -2.10 -2.22 -6.02
CA ASP A 94 -0.94 -2.58 -5.26
C ASP A 94 0.14 -3.10 -6.21
N CYS A 95 1.36 -2.59 -6.05
CA CYS A 95 2.47 -2.74 -6.97
C CYS A 95 3.77 -2.94 -6.21
N GLY A 96 4.51 -3.97 -6.59
CA GLY A 96 5.87 -4.20 -6.11
C GLY A 96 6.91 -4.22 -7.24
N ALA A 97 8.11 -3.73 -6.95
CA ALA A 97 9.25 -3.78 -7.86
C ALA A 97 10.52 -4.28 -7.15
N PHE A 98 11.30 -5.10 -7.85
CA PHE A 98 12.57 -5.63 -7.38
C PHE A 98 13.72 -5.09 -8.21
N LYS A 99 14.65 -4.40 -7.56
CA LYS A 99 15.85 -3.84 -8.19
C LYS A 99 17.04 -3.90 -7.23
N ASN A 100 18.23 -4.11 -7.73
CA ASN A 100 19.47 -4.11 -6.96
C ASN A 100 19.46 -5.03 -5.73
N GLY A 101 18.69 -6.12 -5.77
CA GLY A 101 18.59 -7.10 -4.69
C GLY A 101 17.54 -6.79 -3.62
N TYR A 102 16.74 -5.74 -3.78
CA TYR A 102 15.74 -5.31 -2.81
C TYR A 102 14.37 -5.04 -3.44
N HIS A 103 13.32 -5.33 -2.69
CA HIS A 103 11.93 -5.01 -3.06
C HIS A 103 11.55 -3.59 -2.60
N GLY A 104 10.64 -2.98 -3.34
CA GLY A 104 9.79 -1.87 -2.93
C GLY A 104 8.34 -2.27 -3.11
N ASP A 105 7.46 -1.75 -2.24
CA ASP A 105 6.04 -2.06 -2.19
C ASP A 105 5.21 -0.80 -1.95
N HIS A 106 4.05 -0.70 -2.60
CA HIS A 106 3.27 0.52 -2.47
C HIS A 106 1.88 0.38 -3.08
N ALA A 107 0.84 0.84 -2.37
CA ALA A 107 -0.53 0.77 -2.84
C ALA A 107 -1.25 2.11 -2.77
N TYR A 108 -2.15 2.34 -3.73
CA TYR A 108 -3.02 3.51 -3.79
C TYR A 108 -4.43 3.12 -4.27
N SER A 109 -5.45 3.74 -3.66
CA SER A 109 -6.85 3.57 -4.08
C SER A 109 -7.31 4.75 -4.92
N PHE A 110 -7.77 4.46 -6.15
CA PHE A 110 -8.21 5.43 -7.15
C PHE A 110 -9.73 5.53 -7.22
N GLU A 111 -10.23 6.74 -7.47
CA GLU A 111 -11.62 7.01 -7.82
C GLU A 111 -11.79 6.98 -9.35
N ILE A 112 -12.86 6.35 -9.86
CA ILE A 112 -13.19 6.32 -11.28
C ILE A 112 -14.46 7.14 -11.52
N GLY A 113 -14.32 8.28 -12.20
CA GLY A 113 -15.45 9.18 -12.44
C GLY A 113 -16.06 9.74 -11.15
N GLU A 114 -17.40 9.76 -11.06
CA GLU A 114 -18.10 10.26 -9.88
C GLU A 114 -18.36 9.13 -8.88
N VAL A 115 -17.65 9.17 -7.75
CA VAL A 115 -17.75 8.19 -6.66
C VAL A 115 -18.67 8.74 -5.56
N ALA A 116 -19.42 7.83 -4.92
CA ALA A 116 -20.32 8.15 -3.82
C ALA A 116 -19.58 8.84 -2.65
N PRO A 117 -20.18 9.88 -2.01
CA PRO A 117 -19.52 10.65 -0.95
C PRO A 117 -19.01 9.82 0.22
N GLU A 118 -19.75 8.76 0.59
CA GLU A 118 -19.36 7.83 1.65
C GLU A 118 -18.10 7.04 1.29
N THR A 119 -17.94 6.68 0.01
CA THR A 119 -16.75 5.98 -0.49
C THR A 119 -15.55 6.94 -0.58
N LYS A 120 -15.75 8.18 -1.02
CA LYS A 120 -14.70 9.22 -0.94
C LYS A 120 -14.20 9.41 0.48
N LYS A 121 -15.12 9.43 1.45
CA LYS A 121 -14.77 9.54 2.87
C LYS A 121 -14.00 8.32 3.38
N LEU A 122 -14.34 7.11 2.92
CA LEU A 122 -13.58 5.89 3.21
C LEU A 122 -12.13 6.02 2.72
N LEU A 123 -11.92 6.42 1.45
CA LEU A 123 -10.59 6.61 0.87
C LEU A 123 -9.76 7.62 1.69
N GLN A 124 -10.35 8.77 2.02
CA GLN A 124 -9.72 9.79 2.82
C GLN A 124 -9.29 9.25 4.19
N VAL A 125 -10.21 8.62 4.93
CA VAL A 125 -9.93 8.10 6.29
C VAL A 125 -8.91 6.97 6.24
N THR A 126 -8.94 6.10 5.22
CA THR A 126 -7.94 5.04 5.07
C THR A 126 -6.56 5.64 4.85
N LYS A 127 -6.42 6.61 3.95
CA LYS A 127 -5.14 7.31 3.71
C LYS A 127 -4.64 8.04 4.96
N GLU A 128 -5.52 8.77 5.66
CA GLU A 128 -5.17 9.45 6.92
C GLU A 128 -4.71 8.44 7.99
N SER A 129 -5.34 7.26 8.07
CA SER A 129 -4.98 6.21 9.01
C SER A 129 -3.58 5.66 8.79
N LEU A 130 -3.11 5.60 7.54
CA LEU A 130 -1.74 5.23 7.19
C LEU A 130 -0.74 6.17 7.88
N TYR A 131 -0.90 7.48 7.74
CA TYR A 131 -0.01 8.46 8.38
C TYR A 131 -0.13 8.46 9.91
N VAL A 132 -1.33 8.21 10.45
CA VAL A 132 -1.53 8.02 11.90
C VAL A 132 -0.70 6.82 12.39
N GLY A 133 -0.68 5.72 11.64
CA GLY A 133 0.17 4.56 11.92
C GLY A 133 1.66 4.87 11.82
N ILE A 134 2.09 5.51 10.73
CA ILE A 134 3.51 5.86 10.49
C ILE A 134 4.10 6.69 11.64
N ARG A 135 3.36 7.62 12.22
CA ARG A 135 3.81 8.43 13.38
C ARG A 135 4.18 7.59 14.60
N GLU A 136 3.63 6.40 14.73
CA GLU A 136 3.95 5.47 15.82
C GLU A 136 5.15 4.56 15.51
N LEU A 137 5.66 4.54 14.28
CA LEU A 137 6.84 3.77 13.86
C LEU A 137 8.13 4.47 14.32
N LYS A 138 8.51 4.33 15.58
CA LYS A 138 9.69 4.97 16.16
C LYS A 138 10.31 4.13 17.27
N LEU A 139 11.58 4.37 17.57
CA LEU A 139 12.26 3.66 18.66
C LEU A 139 11.52 3.83 19.98
N GLY A 140 11.42 2.75 20.75
CA GLY A 140 10.70 2.67 22.01
C GLY A 140 9.25 2.19 21.87
N ASN A 141 8.65 2.33 20.69
CA ASN A 141 7.34 1.76 20.38
C ASN A 141 7.45 0.32 19.88
N ARG A 142 6.30 -0.33 19.77
CA ARG A 142 6.16 -1.72 19.34
C ARG A 142 5.22 -1.81 18.14
N VAL A 143 5.29 -2.92 17.43
CA VAL A 143 4.47 -3.21 16.23
C VAL A 143 2.98 -2.93 16.46
N GLU A 144 2.42 -3.40 17.58
CA GLU A 144 0.98 -3.19 17.86
C GLU A 144 0.63 -1.74 18.26
N ASP A 145 1.61 -0.85 18.51
CA ASP A 145 1.33 0.58 18.72
C ASP A 145 0.87 1.22 17.40
N VAL A 146 1.49 0.84 16.28
CA VAL A 146 1.06 1.23 14.92
C VAL A 146 -0.36 0.74 14.65
N GLY A 147 -0.59 -0.56 14.79
CA GLY A 147 -1.91 -1.16 14.54
C GLY A 147 -3.01 -0.59 15.45
N ASN A 148 -2.70 -0.33 16.72
CA ASN A 148 -3.65 0.29 17.66
C ASN A 148 -4.04 1.71 17.23
N ALA A 149 -3.09 2.49 16.74
CA ALA A 149 -3.32 3.85 16.26
C ALA A 149 -4.22 3.85 15.02
N ILE A 150 -3.91 3.00 14.02
CA ILE A 150 -4.73 2.81 12.82
C ILE A 150 -6.14 2.36 13.20
N GLN A 151 -6.27 1.32 14.02
CA GLN A 151 -7.56 0.77 14.45
C GLN A 151 -8.42 1.82 15.14
N LYS A 152 -7.90 2.51 16.14
CA LYS A 152 -8.67 3.52 16.88
C LYS A 152 -9.14 4.65 15.98
N PHE A 153 -8.28 5.10 15.08
CA PHE A 153 -8.62 6.17 14.16
C PHE A 153 -9.76 5.74 13.22
N THR A 154 -9.62 4.60 12.54
CA THR A 154 -10.60 4.11 11.56
C THR A 154 -11.92 3.69 12.19
N GLU A 155 -11.88 2.95 13.32
CA GLU A 155 -13.10 2.52 14.05
C GLU A 155 -13.88 3.71 14.63
N SER A 156 -13.21 4.84 14.97
CA SER A 156 -13.89 6.07 15.40
C SER A 156 -14.72 6.72 14.30
N HIS A 157 -14.42 6.41 13.03
CA HIS A 157 -15.21 6.83 11.85
C HIS A 157 -16.26 5.78 11.45
N GLY A 158 -16.39 4.67 12.19
CA GLY A 158 -17.38 3.62 11.94
C GLY A 158 -16.98 2.59 10.90
N TYR A 159 -15.70 2.52 10.49
CA TYR A 159 -15.19 1.61 9.47
C TYR A 159 -14.62 0.32 10.06
N GLY A 160 -14.63 -0.76 9.27
CA GLY A 160 -14.09 -2.06 9.63
C GLY A 160 -12.61 -2.19 9.27
N VAL A 161 -11.75 -2.54 10.25
CA VAL A 161 -10.34 -2.84 10.02
C VAL A 161 -10.16 -4.33 9.71
N VAL A 162 -9.62 -4.67 8.54
CA VAL A 162 -9.31 -6.06 8.18
C VAL A 162 -8.23 -6.61 9.11
N ARG A 163 -8.37 -7.87 9.53
CA ARG A 163 -7.49 -8.48 10.54
C ARG A 163 -6.72 -9.69 10.05
N GLU A 164 -7.20 -10.34 9.01
CA GLU A 164 -6.61 -11.56 8.44
C GLU A 164 -5.44 -11.27 7.52
N LEU A 165 -5.27 -10.01 7.12
CA LEU A 165 -4.22 -9.50 6.26
C LEU A 165 -3.50 -8.38 7.00
N VAL A 166 -2.19 -8.37 6.88
CA VAL A 166 -1.31 -7.49 7.66
C VAL A 166 -0.14 -7.03 6.82
N GLY A 167 0.41 -5.87 7.13
CA GLY A 167 1.68 -5.42 6.59
C GLY A 167 2.86 -6.28 7.07
N HIS A 168 4.03 -6.02 6.59
CA HIS A 168 5.19 -6.90 6.79
C HIS A 168 6.51 -6.14 6.78
N GLY A 169 7.56 -6.79 7.27
CA GLY A 169 8.93 -6.37 6.99
C GLY A 169 9.23 -6.53 5.50
N LEU A 170 10.10 -5.71 4.98
CA LEU A 170 10.48 -5.67 3.58
C LEU A 170 12.01 -5.63 3.43
N GLY A 171 12.54 -6.20 2.34
CA GLY A 171 13.97 -6.22 2.08
C GLY A 171 14.36 -7.02 0.85
N GLN A 172 15.28 -7.95 1.03
CA GLN A 172 15.67 -8.89 -0.04
C GLN A 172 14.55 -9.89 -0.37
N LYS A 173 13.65 -10.13 0.59
CA LYS A 173 12.40 -10.84 0.35
C LYS A 173 11.25 -9.86 0.39
N MET A 174 10.23 -10.15 -0.41
CA MET A 174 8.99 -9.36 -0.43
C MET A 174 8.35 -9.31 0.96
N HIS A 175 8.24 -10.46 1.61
CA HIS A 175 7.69 -10.58 2.95
C HIS A 175 8.77 -11.03 3.93
N GLU A 176 9.11 -10.15 4.87
CA GLU A 176 10.04 -10.38 5.97
C GLU A 176 9.34 -10.19 7.34
N ASP A 177 9.98 -10.59 8.41
CA ASP A 177 9.57 -10.22 9.77
C ASP A 177 9.80 -8.70 10.03
N PRO A 178 8.95 -8.04 10.80
CA PRO A 178 7.77 -8.56 11.48
C PRO A 178 6.48 -8.44 10.64
N GLU A 179 5.44 -9.20 11.01
CA GLU A 179 4.07 -8.84 10.61
C GLU A 179 3.70 -7.50 11.23
N MET A 180 2.98 -6.67 10.47
CA MET A 180 2.55 -5.31 10.81
C MET A 180 1.01 -5.21 10.79
N PRO A 181 0.30 -5.74 11.81
CA PRO A 181 -1.16 -5.71 11.83
C PRO A 181 -1.68 -4.27 11.94
N ASN A 182 -2.80 -4.01 11.26
CA ASN A 182 -3.51 -2.73 11.30
C ASN A 182 -4.45 -2.61 12.54
N TYR A 183 -4.26 -3.46 13.52
CA TYR A 183 -4.99 -3.51 14.79
C TYR A 183 -4.07 -4.00 15.90
N GLY A 184 -4.48 -3.82 17.15
CA GLY A 184 -3.68 -4.35 18.25
C GLY A 184 -3.91 -3.64 19.58
N LYS A 185 -3.06 -3.99 20.55
CA LYS A 185 -3.05 -3.40 21.90
C LYS A 185 -1.74 -2.66 22.12
N ARG A 186 -1.83 -1.41 22.53
CA ARG A 186 -0.66 -0.57 22.80
C ARG A 186 0.33 -1.26 23.75
N GLY A 187 1.63 -1.15 23.40
CA GLY A 187 2.74 -1.72 24.17
C GLY A 187 2.98 -3.22 23.93
N ARG A 188 2.37 -3.82 22.90
CA ARG A 188 2.57 -5.23 22.51
C ARG A 188 3.28 -5.39 21.18
N GLY A 189 3.69 -6.62 20.91
CA GLY A 189 4.43 -6.97 19.70
C GLY A 189 5.95 -6.75 19.84
N LYS A 190 6.67 -6.94 18.74
CA LYS A 190 8.13 -6.74 18.65
C LYS A 190 8.48 -5.26 18.79
N LEU A 191 9.59 -4.96 19.45
CA LEU A 191 10.14 -3.59 19.52
C LEU A 191 10.64 -3.16 18.14
N PHE A 192 10.43 -1.91 17.81
CA PHE A 192 11.07 -1.30 16.67
C PHE A 192 12.56 -1.06 16.94
N VAL A 193 13.38 -1.31 15.92
CA VAL A 193 14.83 -1.15 15.96
C VAL A 193 15.31 -0.32 14.78
N GLU A 194 16.46 0.32 14.93
CA GLU A 194 17.11 1.09 13.85
C GLU A 194 17.37 0.22 12.63
N GLY A 195 17.18 0.74 11.43
CA GLY A 195 17.37 0.02 10.17
C GLY A 195 16.25 -0.98 9.84
N MET A 196 15.17 -1.04 10.63
CA MET A 196 13.98 -1.81 10.25
C MET A 196 13.26 -1.11 9.10
N VAL A 197 12.85 -1.88 8.08
CA VAL A 197 12.01 -1.40 6.98
C VAL A 197 10.77 -2.26 6.92
N VAL A 198 9.61 -1.63 6.84
CA VAL A 198 8.29 -2.28 6.87
C VAL A 198 7.32 -1.64 5.89
N ALA A 199 6.41 -2.45 5.34
CA ALA A 199 5.20 -2.01 4.68
C ALA A 199 4.12 -1.75 5.73
N ILE A 200 3.54 -0.55 5.72
CA ILE A 200 2.36 -0.19 6.51
C ILE A 200 1.21 0.01 5.54
N GLU A 201 0.20 -0.84 5.63
CA GLU A 201 -0.81 -1.03 4.58
C GLU A 201 -2.22 -1.21 5.17
N PRO A 202 -2.86 -0.17 5.72
CA PRO A 202 -4.21 -0.28 6.21
C PRO A 202 -5.20 -0.68 5.11
N MET A 203 -5.90 -1.79 5.33
CA MET A 203 -7.03 -2.29 4.54
C MET A 203 -8.30 -2.04 5.34
N ILE A 204 -9.14 -1.10 4.87
CA ILE A 204 -10.29 -0.59 5.60
C ILE A 204 -11.57 -0.78 4.80
N ASN A 205 -12.57 -1.42 5.41
CA ASN A 205 -13.85 -1.68 4.81
C ASN A 205 -14.89 -0.61 5.20
N LEU A 206 -15.69 -0.17 4.26
CA LEU A 206 -16.83 0.74 4.51
C LEU A 206 -17.83 0.16 5.52
N GLY A 207 -17.94 -1.16 5.56
CA GLY A 207 -18.86 -1.88 6.43
C GLY A 207 -18.14 -2.73 7.49
N THR A 208 -18.41 -4.03 7.50
CA THR A 208 -17.82 -4.94 8.49
C THR A 208 -16.36 -5.24 8.19
N LYS A 209 -15.59 -5.57 9.22
CA LYS A 209 -14.20 -6.00 9.09
C LYS A 209 -14.01 -7.38 8.43
N ASN A 210 -15.10 -8.14 8.28
CA ASN A 210 -15.05 -9.53 7.83
C ASN A 210 -14.80 -9.62 6.33
N ILE A 211 -14.03 -10.62 5.92
CA ILE A 211 -13.64 -10.86 4.53
C ILE A 211 -14.02 -12.26 4.06
N LYS A 212 -13.95 -12.48 2.75
CA LYS A 212 -14.13 -13.77 2.08
C LYS A 212 -13.05 -13.97 1.04
N GLN A 213 -12.39 -15.13 1.04
CA GLN A 213 -11.49 -15.53 -0.03
C GLN A 213 -12.27 -16.22 -1.15
N HIS A 214 -11.94 -15.90 -2.40
CA HIS A 214 -12.55 -16.48 -3.59
C HIS A 214 -11.88 -17.79 -3.99
N LYS A 215 -12.58 -18.54 -4.89
CA LYS A 215 -12.11 -19.86 -5.38
C LYS A 215 -10.90 -19.78 -6.29
N ASP A 216 -10.56 -18.60 -6.81
CA ASP A 216 -9.33 -18.36 -7.58
C ASP A 216 -8.06 -18.49 -6.72
N GLY A 217 -8.22 -18.57 -5.40
CA GLY A 217 -7.13 -18.70 -4.43
C GLY A 217 -6.47 -17.39 -4.04
N TRP A 218 -6.84 -16.27 -4.67
CA TRP A 218 -6.21 -14.95 -4.50
C TRP A 218 -7.17 -13.87 -4.03
N THR A 219 -8.20 -13.59 -4.83
CA THR A 219 -9.10 -12.45 -4.61
C THR A 219 -9.77 -12.53 -3.24
N ILE A 220 -9.63 -11.46 -2.46
CA ILE A 220 -10.27 -11.30 -1.17
C ILE A 220 -11.27 -10.16 -1.25
N THR A 221 -12.50 -10.40 -0.82
CA THR A 221 -13.57 -9.40 -0.80
C THR A 221 -14.10 -9.16 0.61
N THR A 222 -14.75 -8.01 0.80
CA THR A 222 -15.56 -7.75 1.99
C THR A 222 -16.70 -8.76 2.07
N ALA A 223 -17.07 -9.16 3.30
CA ALA A 223 -18.14 -10.14 3.51
C ALA A 223 -19.53 -9.59 3.21
N ASP A 224 -19.72 -8.30 3.31
CA ASP A 224 -20.98 -7.58 3.12
C ASP A 224 -21.12 -6.93 1.73
N GLY A 225 -20.10 -7.06 0.86
CA GLY A 225 -20.12 -6.52 -0.50
C GLY A 225 -19.92 -5.01 -0.60
N LYS A 226 -19.66 -4.33 0.50
CA LYS A 226 -19.38 -2.89 0.52
C LYS A 226 -17.94 -2.59 0.09
N PRO A 227 -17.63 -1.37 -0.40
CA PRO A 227 -16.28 -0.98 -0.80
C PRO A 227 -15.23 -1.15 0.29
N SER A 228 -14.00 -1.45 -0.13
CA SER A 228 -12.79 -1.42 0.67
C SER A 228 -11.79 -0.44 0.08
N ALA A 229 -10.87 0.07 0.90
CA ALA A 229 -9.75 0.90 0.49
C ALA A 229 -8.45 0.37 1.07
N HIS A 230 -7.38 0.52 0.30
CA HIS A 230 -6.02 0.12 0.64
C HIS A 230 -5.04 1.22 0.24
N PHE A 231 -4.24 1.68 1.19
CA PHE A 231 -3.12 2.61 0.97
C PHE A 231 -1.91 2.08 1.71
N GLU A 232 -0.73 2.26 1.13
CA GLU A 232 0.48 1.69 1.66
C GLU A 232 1.69 2.56 1.42
N HIS A 233 2.64 2.51 2.35
CA HIS A 233 4.00 3.02 2.21
C HIS A 233 5.03 2.06 2.76
N ASP A 234 6.18 1.99 2.06
CA ASP A 234 7.42 1.50 2.61
C ASP A 234 8.02 2.54 3.55
N VAL A 235 8.29 2.13 4.79
CA VAL A 235 8.80 3.04 5.83
C VAL A 235 10.00 2.43 6.54
N ALA A 236 11.10 3.17 6.59
CA ALA A 236 12.31 2.82 7.35
C ALA A 236 12.34 3.53 8.70
N ILE A 237 13.03 2.93 9.68
CA ILE A 237 13.39 3.62 10.91
C ILE A 237 14.84 4.08 10.78
N ILE A 238 15.02 5.41 10.72
CA ILE A 238 16.32 6.07 10.58
C ILE A 238 16.47 7.15 11.64
N ASP A 239 17.56 7.12 12.41
CA ASP A 239 17.79 8.00 13.58
C ASP A 239 16.61 7.98 14.55
N GLY A 240 16.04 6.80 14.76
CA GLY A 240 14.96 6.57 15.69
C GLY A 240 13.56 7.03 15.25
N LYS A 241 13.40 7.51 14.00
CA LYS A 241 12.17 8.10 13.47
C LYS A 241 11.75 7.41 12.17
N PRO A 242 10.46 7.45 11.81
CA PRO A 242 10.00 6.96 10.53
C PRO A 242 10.48 7.86 9.39
N GLU A 243 10.89 7.22 8.31
CA GLU A 243 11.17 7.86 7.03
C GLU A 243 10.48 7.07 5.91
N ILE A 244 9.59 7.72 5.17
CA ILE A 244 8.89 7.12 4.04
C ILE A 244 9.86 6.97 2.86
N LEU A 245 9.93 5.77 2.27
CA LEU A 245 10.77 5.47 1.11
C LEU A 245 10.01 5.62 -0.21
N SER A 246 8.73 5.23 -0.26
CA SER A 246 7.80 5.43 -1.38
C SER A 246 7.17 6.83 -1.38
N THR A 247 6.32 7.16 -2.36
CA THR A 247 5.63 8.46 -2.38
C THR A 247 4.36 8.44 -3.24
N PHE A 248 3.32 9.14 -2.81
CA PHE A 248 2.14 9.45 -3.63
C PHE A 248 2.33 10.68 -4.54
N ALA A 249 3.47 11.38 -4.46
CA ALA A 249 3.67 12.63 -5.19
C ALA A 249 3.50 12.50 -6.72
N TYR A 250 3.93 11.37 -7.31
CA TYR A 250 3.72 11.12 -8.75
C TYR A 250 2.24 10.88 -9.09
N VAL A 251 1.47 10.23 -8.21
CA VAL A 251 0.02 10.10 -8.33
C VAL A 251 -0.64 11.47 -8.22
N TYR A 252 -0.26 12.27 -7.23
CA TYR A 252 -0.79 13.62 -7.03
C TYR A 252 -0.51 14.53 -8.22
N GLN A 253 0.70 14.47 -8.77
CA GLN A 253 1.06 15.22 -9.99
C GLN A 253 0.15 14.84 -11.16
N ALA A 254 -0.07 13.56 -11.41
CA ALA A 254 -0.92 13.06 -12.51
C ALA A 254 -2.40 13.47 -12.32
N LEU A 255 -2.89 13.49 -11.08
CA LEU A 255 -4.28 13.84 -10.75
C LEU A 255 -4.49 15.34 -10.48
N GLY A 256 -3.45 16.18 -10.54
CA GLY A 256 -3.53 17.60 -10.23
C GLY A 256 -3.83 17.91 -8.75
N ILE A 257 -3.45 17.02 -7.83
CA ILE A 257 -3.65 17.17 -6.39
C ILE A 257 -2.43 17.86 -5.78
N VAL A 258 -2.66 18.84 -4.91
CA VAL A 258 -1.60 19.47 -4.09
C VAL A 258 -1.67 18.90 -2.68
N SER A 259 -0.59 18.29 -2.21
CA SER A 259 -0.50 17.71 -0.86
C SER A 259 0.92 17.82 -0.32
N ASN A 260 1.02 17.93 1.00
CA ASN A 260 2.27 17.91 1.77
C ASN A 260 2.23 16.88 2.90
N GLU A 261 1.33 15.90 2.80
CA GLU A 261 1.09 14.90 3.85
C GLU A 261 2.33 14.07 4.21
N GLU A 262 3.27 13.90 3.26
CA GLU A 262 4.48 13.11 3.44
C GLU A 262 5.69 13.93 3.95
N ASP A 263 5.64 15.26 3.94
CA ASP A 263 6.81 16.12 4.20
C ASP A 263 7.39 15.89 5.61
N GLU A 264 6.54 15.63 6.61
CA GLU A 264 6.97 15.37 8.00
C GLU A 264 7.81 14.09 8.16
N PHE A 265 7.74 13.16 7.17
CA PHE A 265 8.43 11.86 7.19
C PHE A 265 9.61 11.78 6.23
N ARG A 266 10.02 12.92 5.64
CA ARG A 266 11.12 12.97 4.68
C ARG A 266 12.28 13.78 5.21
N ARG A 267 13.49 13.23 5.10
CA ARG A 267 14.73 13.94 5.42
C ARG A 267 15.23 14.75 4.24
N ILE A 268 15.02 14.26 3.04
CA ILE A 268 15.44 14.87 1.78
C ILE A 268 14.19 15.22 1.00
N PRO A 269 14.00 16.50 0.59
CA PRO A 269 12.89 16.87 -0.27
C PRO A 269 12.89 16.02 -1.54
N LEU A 270 11.73 15.53 -1.93
CA LEU A 270 11.58 14.81 -3.19
C LEU A 270 11.65 15.82 -4.35
N VAL A 271 12.59 15.61 -5.26
CA VAL A 271 12.65 16.37 -6.52
C VAL A 271 11.89 15.52 -7.56
N ILE A 272 10.71 15.98 -7.95
CA ILE A 272 9.83 15.33 -8.92
C ILE A 272 10.10 15.88 -10.32
#